data_46d938bb71bc5ff672b6459410e670c6
#
_entry.id   46d938bb71bc5ff672b6459410e670c6
#
_cell.length_a   1.000
_cell.length_b   1.000
_cell.length_c   1.000
_cell.angle_alpha   90.00
_cell.angle_beta   90.00
_cell.angle_gamma   90.00
#
_symmetry.space_group_name_H-M   'P 1'
#
loop_
_entity.id
_entity.type
_entity.pdbx_description
1 polymer ?
#
loop_
_entity_poly.entity_id
_entity_poly.type
_entity_poly.pdbx_seq_one_letter_code
_entity_poly.pdbx_strand_id
1 'polypeptide(L)'
;MEIPARRVAGLVPALSNALLAIALLTTLPGCSDESRADSEGTTTATLDPAFSTTHFAGAGNCTACHDNVPAGDGDLDFVADWSGTMMAHAAHDPLWQAKVASETARSPAMADAIEAKCARCHTPMAHTENGLQDQDTRLLADSGGVLAPDHPLHNAAMQGVSCTLCHQIRDDGLDGPESRSGRYIIADDRGTARSLFGPIEAPLTRPMQRQVGFTPTHGAHMQTSELCATCHNLKTTVLEPATGQPVEPGQEFPEQQVYTEWAHSDFADGGAAARSCQQCHMPTLEGENPVTNR
;
A
#
# COMPACT_ATOMS: atom_id res chain seq x y z
N MET A 1 57.90 31.73 -8.79
CA MET A 1 57.46 32.75 -9.75
C MET A 1 56.13 33.24 -9.21
N GLU A 2 56.26 34.28 -8.37
CA GLU A 2 55.15 34.86 -7.61
C GLU A 2 54.49 35.98 -8.45
N ILE A 3 53.17 36.02 -8.43
CA ILE A 3 52.39 37.09 -9.06
C ILE A 3 51.72 37.89 -7.95
N PRO A 4 51.93 39.22 -7.87
CA PRO A 4 51.47 40.04 -6.75
C PRO A 4 50.02 40.48 -6.93
N ALA A 5 49.27 40.49 -5.80
CA ALA A 5 47.94 41.02 -5.66
C ALA A 5 47.89 42.57 -5.83
N ARG A 6 47.04 43.06 -6.71
CA ARG A 6 46.69 44.49 -6.79
C ARG A 6 45.43 44.77 -5.98
N ARG A 7 45.57 45.60 -4.95
CA ARG A 7 44.45 46.26 -4.27
C ARG A 7 43.95 47.42 -5.14
N VAL A 8 42.65 47.48 -5.35
CA VAL A 8 41.97 48.65 -5.87
C VAL A 8 41.08 49.20 -4.74
N ALA A 9 41.44 50.37 -4.27
CA ALA A 9 40.63 51.18 -3.35
C ALA A 9 39.60 51.96 -4.18
N GLY A 10 38.33 51.76 -3.94
CA GLY A 10 37.24 52.51 -4.53
C GLY A 10 36.44 53.24 -3.44
N LEU A 11 36.39 54.50 -3.51
CA LEU A 11 35.69 55.49 -2.66
C LEU A 11 34.17 55.19 -2.67
N VAL A 12 33.56 55.23 -1.50
CA VAL A 12 32.11 55.28 -1.32
C VAL A 12 31.71 56.74 -1.04
N PRO A 13 30.80 57.34 -1.77
CA PRO A 13 30.13 58.54 -1.31
C PRO A 13 28.92 58.21 -0.46
N ALA A 14 28.87 58.78 0.72
CA ALA A 14 27.71 58.80 1.58
C ALA A 14 26.61 59.67 0.95
N LEU A 15 25.43 59.13 0.77
CA LEU A 15 24.21 59.88 0.52
C LEU A 15 23.21 59.57 1.61
N SER A 16 23.05 60.53 2.50
CA SER A 16 21.91 60.69 3.40
C SER A 16 20.63 60.86 2.58
N ASN A 17 19.59 60.09 2.86
CA ASN A 17 18.23 60.53 2.57
C ASN A 17 17.19 59.91 3.50
N ALA A 18 16.65 60.77 4.26
CA ALA A 18 15.28 60.92 4.73
C ALA A 18 14.33 59.74 4.73
N LEU A 19 13.89 59.42 5.93
CA LEU A 19 12.71 58.67 6.29
C LEU A 19 11.45 59.23 5.62
N LEU A 20 10.78 58.39 4.85
CA LEU A 20 9.36 58.53 4.61
C LEU A 20 8.69 57.18 4.94
N ALA A 21 8.19 57.08 6.16
CA ALA A 21 7.40 55.95 6.61
C ALA A 21 5.98 56.06 6.00
N ILE A 22 5.73 55.34 4.93
CA ILE A 22 4.35 55.05 4.47
C ILE A 22 3.99 53.71 5.05
N ALA A 23 3.23 53.72 6.15
CA ALA A 23 2.56 52.56 6.70
C ALA A 23 1.40 52.18 5.75
N LEU A 24 1.66 51.26 4.80
CA LEU A 24 0.60 50.62 4.06
C LEU A 24 0.16 49.39 4.91
N LEU A 25 -0.88 49.61 5.71
CA LEU A 25 -1.63 48.49 6.30
C LEU A 25 -2.32 47.73 5.17
N THR A 26 -1.65 46.76 4.57
CA THR A 26 -2.32 45.70 3.83
C THR A 26 -2.84 44.71 4.86
N THR A 27 -4.13 44.80 5.18
CA THR A 27 -4.84 43.71 5.82
C THR A 27 -4.85 42.55 4.84
N LEU A 28 -3.92 41.61 5.06
CA LEU A 28 -4.08 40.27 4.51
C LEU A 28 -5.37 39.70 5.11
N PRO A 29 -6.31 39.18 4.32
CA PRO A 29 -7.39 38.42 4.88
C PRO A 29 -6.75 37.22 5.57
N GLY A 30 -6.75 37.25 6.89
CA GLY A 30 -6.46 36.06 7.68
C GLY A 30 -7.41 34.97 7.23
N CYS A 31 -6.91 33.74 7.14
CA CYS A 31 -7.83 32.58 7.14
C CYS A 31 -8.70 32.74 8.38
N SER A 32 -9.89 33.24 8.15
CA SER A 32 -10.94 33.21 9.13
C SER A 32 -11.15 31.74 9.44
N ASP A 33 -11.11 31.45 10.71
CA ASP A 33 -11.61 30.21 11.32
C ASP A 33 -13.12 30.16 10.99
N GLU A 34 -13.42 29.74 9.76
CA GLU A 34 -14.78 29.42 9.38
C GLU A 34 -15.14 28.19 10.17
N SER A 35 -15.91 28.43 11.21
CA SER A 35 -16.74 27.48 11.92
C SER A 35 -16.95 26.22 11.06
N ARG A 36 -16.41 25.14 11.60
CA ARG A 36 -16.71 23.77 11.24
C ARG A 36 -18.22 23.63 11.15
N ALA A 37 -18.77 23.94 9.99
CA ALA A 37 -20.11 23.56 9.64
C ALA A 37 -20.08 22.03 9.64
N ASP A 38 -20.89 21.44 10.48
CA ASP A 38 -21.20 20.04 10.48
C ASP A 38 -21.64 19.68 9.05
N SER A 39 -20.68 19.23 8.23
CA SER A 39 -20.98 18.62 6.97
C SER A 39 -21.44 17.18 7.27
N GLU A 40 -22.68 17.07 7.67
CA GLU A 40 -23.45 15.86 7.41
C GLU A 40 -23.39 15.62 5.90
N GLY A 41 -22.52 14.68 5.49
CA GLY A 41 -22.36 14.32 4.08
C GLY A 41 -20.94 14.05 3.65
N THR A 42 -20.05 13.63 4.57
CA THR A 42 -18.91 12.81 4.14
C THR A 42 -19.51 11.47 3.71
N THR A 43 -19.78 11.33 2.40
CA THR A 43 -19.80 10.01 1.79
C THR A 43 -18.40 9.44 2.00
N THR A 44 -18.18 8.80 3.14
CA THR A 44 -17.22 7.73 3.22
C THR A 44 -17.54 6.87 2.02
N ALA A 45 -16.63 6.79 1.04
CA ALA A 45 -16.74 5.79 0.01
C ALA A 45 -16.89 4.49 0.79
N THR A 46 -18.10 3.97 0.84
CA THR A 46 -18.37 2.68 1.43
C THR A 46 -17.61 1.73 0.52
N LEU A 47 -16.41 1.37 0.95
CA LEU A 47 -15.73 0.21 0.43
C LEU A 47 -16.80 -0.86 0.48
N ASP A 48 -17.29 -1.32 -0.71
CA ASP A 48 -18.37 -2.31 -0.71
C ASP A 48 -17.92 -3.49 0.13
N PRO A 49 -18.51 -3.67 1.29
CA PRO A 49 -17.82 -4.34 2.36
C PRO A 49 -17.88 -5.84 2.24
N ALA A 50 -18.79 -6.39 1.47
CA ALA A 50 -19.21 -7.80 1.62
C ALA A 50 -19.10 -8.62 0.33
N PHE A 51 -18.15 -8.35 -0.57
CA PHE A 51 -17.91 -9.26 -1.69
C PHE A 51 -17.24 -10.56 -1.21
N SER A 52 -17.44 -11.62 -1.98
CA SER A 52 -16.67 -12.87 -1.88
C SER A 52 -16.30 -13.34 -3.28
N THR A 53 -15.04 -13.72 -3.45
CA THR A 53 -14.55 -14.44 -4.61
C THR A 53 -14.23 -15.90 -4.24
N THR A 54 -13.56 -16.63 -5.11
CA THR A 54 -13.15 -18.02 -4.79
C THR A 54 -12.15 -18.06 -3.63
N HIS A 55 -11.20 -17.13 -3.60
CA HIS A 55 -10.10 -17.13 -2.64
C HIS A 55 -10.20 -16.01 -1.60
N PHE A 56 -10.87 -14.89 -1.91
CA PHE A 56 -10.88 -13.70 -1.06
C PHE A 56 -12.28 -13.33 -0.57
N ALA A 57 -12.31 -12.60 0.52
CA ALA A 57 -13.49 -11.94 1.04
C ALA A 57 -13.18 -10.46 1.33
N GLY A 58 -14.12 -9.58 1.06
CA GLY A 58 -14.01 -8.17 1.36
C GLY A 58 -13.91 -7.90 2.86
N ALA A 59 -13.27 -6.81 3.23
CA ALA A 59 -13.01 -6.41 4.61
C ALA A 59 -14.30 -6.30 5.45
N GLY A 60 -15.42 -5.91 4.85
CA GLY A 60 -16.71 -5.85 5.54
C GLY A 60 -17.21 -7.18 6.06
N ASN A 61 -16.73 -8.31 5.54
CA ASN A 61 -17.04 -9.62 6.12
C ASN A 61 -16.36 -9.81 7.50
N CYS A 62 -15.39 -8.96 7.84
CA CYS A 62 -14.61 -9.06 9.08
C CYS A 62 -15.13 -8.12 10.18
N THR A 63 -15.92 -7.09 9.85
CA THR A 63 -16.38 -6.04 10.75
C THR A 63 -17.12 -6.54 11.97
N ALA A 64 -17.96 -7.58 11.81
CA ALA A 64 -18.77 -8.12 12.90
C ALA A 64 -17.94 -8.64 14.10
N CYS A 65 -16.66 -8.92 13.91
CA CYS A 65 -15.76 -9.44 14.94
C CYS A 65 -14.47 -8.65 15.08
N HIS A 66 -14.15 -7.78 14.14
CA HIS A 66 -12.90 -7.03 14.08
C HIS A 66 -13.08 -5.51 14.04
N ASP A 67 -14.30 -5.01 14.26
CA ASP A 67 -14.61 -3.61 14.50
C ASP A 67 -15.42 -3.45 15.76
N ASN A 68 -15.33 -2.28 16.41
CA ASN A 68 -16.01 -1.92 17.67
C ASN A 68 -15.84 -3.01 18.74
N VAL A 69 -14.66 -3.62 18.80
CA VAL A 69 -14.35 -4.64 19.80
C VAL A 69 -13.81 -3.95 21.04
N PRO A 70 -14.54 -3.98 22.18
CA PRO A 70 -14.08 -3.32 23.39
C PRO A 70 -12.73 -3.85 23.86
N ALA A 71 -11.77 -2.95 24.03
CA ALA A 71 -10.46 -3.21 24.59
C ALA A 71 -10.19 -2.27 25.78
N GLY A 72 -9.18 -2.55 26.58
CA GLY A 72 -8.97 -1.84 27.86
C GLY A 72 -8.86 -0.32 27.75
N ASP A 73 -8.27 0.20 26.69
CA ASP A 73 -8.03 1.63 26.50
C ASP A 73 -8.82 2.23 25.30
N GLY A 74 -9.80 1.53 24.77
CA GLY A 74 -10.62 1.94 23.62
C GLY A 74 -11.14 0.75 22.83
N ASP A 75 -11.82 1.01 21.73
CA ASP A 75 -12.30 -0.04 20.85
C ASP A 75 -11.22 -0.45 19.85
N LEU A 76 -11.17 -1.72 19.48
CA LEU A 76 -10.35 -2.23 18.41
C LEU A 76 -11.17 -2.18 17.12
N ASP A 77 -10.73 -1.35 16.19
CA ASP A 77 -11.42 -1.08 14.94
C ASP A 77 -10.52 -1.42 13.73
N PHE A 78 -10.06 -2.68 13.67
CA PHE A 78 -9.08 -3.10 12.67
C PHE A 78 -9.51 -2.79 11.22
N VAL A 79 -10.78 -2.95 10.90
CA VAL A 79 -11.28 -2.69 9.55
C VAL A 79 -11.42 -1.19 9.32
N ALA A 80 -11.89 -0.43 10.31
CA ALA A 80 -11.98 1.02 10.23
C ALA A 80 -10.58 1.65 10.11
N ASP A 81 -9.63 1.23 10.94
CA ASP A 81 -8.24 1.70 10.89
C ASP A 81 -7.60 1.38 9.54
N TRP A 82 -7.73 0.14 9.05
CA TRP A 82 -7.24 -0.25 7.73
C TRP A 82 -7.88 0.58 6.62
N SER A 83 -9.18 0.86 6.70
CA SER A 83 -9.90 1.60 5.66
C SER A 83 -9.38 3.01 5.44
N GLY A 84 -8.74 3.61 6.45
CA GLY A 84 -8.05 4.90 6.36
C GLY A 84 -6.66 4.86 5.75
N THR A 85 -6.12 3.67 5.43
CA THR A 85 -4.74 3.53 4.95
C THR A 85 -4.61 3.64 3.44
N MET A 86 -3.41 3.98 2.97
CA MET A 86 -3.08 3.95 1.53
C MET A 86 -3.13 2.53 0.95
N MET A 87 -3.00 1.49 1.75
CA MET A 87 -3.18 0.11 1.31
C MET A 87 -4.62 -0.17 0.89
N ALA A 88 -5.61 0.29 1.67
CA ALA A 88 -7.02 0.20 1.30
C ALA A 88 -7.33 0.99 0.03
N HIS A 89 -6.64 2.11 -0.17
CA HIS A 89 -6.85 3.01 -1.30
C HIS A 89 -5.91 2.78 -2.49
N ALA A 90 -5.11 1.72 -2.49
CA ALA A 90 -4.10 1.48 -3.51
C ALA A 90 -4.65 1.46 -4.95
N ALA A 91 -5.89 0.96 -5.13
CA ALA A 91 -6.57 0.96 -6.42
C ALA A 91 -7.31 2.28 -6.73
N HIS A 92 -7.66 3.05 -5.69
CA HIS A 92 -8.38 4.32 -5.82
C HIS A 92 -7.47 5.53 -6.12
N ASP A 93 -6.15 5.38 -5.96
CA ASP A 93 -5.20 6.47 -6.16
C ASP A 93 -5.27 7.01 -7.60
N PRO A 94 -5.75 8.26 -7.80
CA PRO A 94 -5.90 8.82 -9.14
C PRO A 94 -4.56 9.08 -9.82
N LEU A 95 -3.50 9.33 -9.05
CA LEU A 95 -2.16 9.52 -9.59
C LEU A 95 -1.63 8.21 -10.16
N TRP A 96 -1.79 7.10 -9.43
CA TRP A 96 -1.42 5.78 -9.92
C TRP A 96 -2.21 5.38 -11.17
N GLN A 97 -3.54 5.57 -11.17
CA GLN A 97 -4.38 5.28 -12.35
C GLN A 97 -3.94 6.10 -13.57
N ALA A 98 -3.67 7.39 -13.39
CA ALA A 98 -3.17 8.25 -14.46
C ALA A 98 -1.77 7.81 -14.94
N LYS A 99 -0.91 7.33 -14.03
CA LYS A 99 0.41 6.79 -14.37
C LYS A 99 0.29 5.54 -15.22
N VAL A 100 -0.56 4.57 -14.84
CA VAL A 100 -0.82 3.37 -15.64
C VAL A 100 -1.31 3.74 -17.04
N ALA A 101 -2.31 4.62 -17.15
CA ALA A 101 -2.85 5.07 -18.42
C ALA A 101 -1.77 5.77 -19.29
N SER A 102 -0.92 6.59 -18.68
CA SER A 102 0.17 7.26 -19.39
C SER A 102 1.23 6.29 -19.91
N GLU A 103 1.63 5.30 -19.11
CA GLU A 103 2.66 4.34 -19.50
C GLU A 103 2.15 3.39 -20.60
N THR A 104 0.93 2.91 -20.49
CA THR A 104 0.31 2.06 -21.51
C THR A 104 0.12 2.80 -22.85
N ALA A 105 -0.28 4.09 -22.78
CA ALA A 105 -0.41 4.93 -23.98
C ALA A 105 0.93 5.22 -24.65
N ARG A 106 2.02 5.37 -23.89
CA ARG A 106 3.37 5.59 -24.42
C ARG A 106 3.97 4.33 -25.03
N SER A 107 3.64 3.18 -24.48
CA SER A 107 4.22 1.89 -24.85
C SER A 107 3.12 0.85 -25.09
N PRO A 108 2.29 1.01 -26.16
CA PRO A 108 1.15 0.11 -26.38
C PRO A 108 1.54 -1.36 -26.55
N ALA A 109 2.72 -1.63 -27.09
CA ALA A 109 3.24 -3.00 -27.22
C ALA A 109 3.54 -3.68 -25.87
N MET A 110 3.60 -2.91 -24.79
CA MET A 110 3.89 -3.37 -23.43
C MET A 110 2.69 -3.22 -22.49
N ALA A 111 1.55 -2.77 -22.98
CA ALA A 111 0.41 -2.42 -22.15
C ALA A 111 0.02 -3.56 -21.21
N ASP A 112 -0.13 -4.77 -21.70
CA ASP A 112 -0.51 -5.94 -20.90
C ASP A 112 0.53 -6.25 -19.80
N ALA A 113 1.82 -6.13 -20.10
CA ALA A 113 2.89 -6.34 -19.13
C ALA A 113 2.93 -5.25 -18.05
N ILE A 114 2.68 -3.99 -18.42
CA ILE A 114 2.60 -2.85 -17.50
C ILE A 114 1.40 -3.03 -16.57
N GLU A 115 0.22 -3.30 -17.12
CA GLU A 115 -0.99 -3.47 -16.34
C GLU A 115 -0.87 -4.66 -15.37
N ALA A 116 -0.39 -5.82 -15.82
CA ALA A 116 -0.17 -6.98 -14.98
C ALA A 116 0.87 -6.70 -13.86
N LYS A 117 1.92 -5.94 -14.16
CA LYS A 117 2.93 -5.55 -13.16
C LYS A 117 2.34 -4.66 -12.08
N CYS A 118 1.60 -3.63 -12.47
CA CYS A 118 0.94 -2.72 -11.53
C CYS A 118 -0.13 -3.42 -10.68
N ALA A 119 -0.89 -4.33 -11.30
CA ALA A 119 -1.97 -5.06 -10.65
C ALA A 119 -1.50 -5.88 -9.44
N ARG A 120 -0.29 -6.43 -9.46
CA ARG A 120 0.26 -7.28 -8.38
C ARG A 120 0.24 -6.62 -7.01
N CYS A 121 0.40 -5.30 -6.96
CA CYS A 121 0.49 -4.53 -5.72
C CYS A 121 -0.73 -3.62 -5.51
N HIS A 122 -1.36 -3.10 -6.57
CA HIS A 122 -2.44 -2.14 -6.46
C HIS A 122 -3.84 -2.76 -6.53
N THR A 123 -3.99 -3.89 -7.22
CA THR A 123 -5.24 -4.68 -7.27
C THR A 123 -4.97 -6.15 -7.01
N PRO A 124 -4.25 -6.48 -5.92
CA PRO A 124 -3.61 -7.78 -5.75
C PRO A 124 -4.59 -8.95 -5.64
N MET A 125 -5.77 -8.75 -5.05
CA MET A 125 -6.78 -9.82 -4.97
C MET A 125 -7.32 -10.18 -6.35
N ALA A 126 -7.68 -9.17 -7.16
CA ALA A 126 -8.15 -9.42 -8.52
C ALA A 126 -7.04 -10.04 -9.41
N HIS A 127 -5.80 -9.58 -9.24
CA HIS A 127 -4.66 -10.16 -9.93
C HIS A 127 -4.46 -11.63 -9.58
N THR A 128 -4.52 -11.97 -8.30
CA THR A 128 -4.35 -13.35 -7.84
C THR A 128 -5.48 -14.26 -8.31
N GLU A 129 -6.75 -13.80 -8.25
CA GLU A 129 -7.89 -14.56 -8.79
C GLU A 129 -7.74 -14.90 -10.27
N ASN A 130 -7.32 -13.90 -11.07
CA ASN A 130 -7.06 -14.14 -12.49
C ASN A 130 -5.90 -15.12 -12.70
N GLY A 131 -4.78 -14.94 -11.98
CA GLY A 131 -3.62 -15.83 -12.09
C GLY A 131 -3.91 -17.27 -11.71
N LEU A 132 -4.75 -17.52 -10.69
CA LEU A 132 -5.17 -18.86 -10.30
C LEU A 132 -6.16 -19.50 -11.31
N GLN A 133 -6.66 -18.72 -12.27
CA GLN A 133 -7.51 -19.17 -13.36
C GLN A 133 -6.79 -19.12 -14.72
N ASP A 134 -5.46 -18.98 -14.73
CA ASP A 134 -4.64 -18.83 -15.95
C ASP A 134 -5.09 -17.64 -16.84
N GLN A 135 -5.55 -16.56 -16.24
CA GLN A 135 -5.98 -15.34 -16.93
C GLN A 135 -5.04 -14.18 -16.66
N ASP A 136 -4.80 -13.38 -17.69
CA ASP A 136 -4.08 -12.13 -17.55
C ASP A 136 -4.95 -11.06 -16.87
N THR A 137 -4.31 -10.19 -16.09
CA THR A 137 -5.01 -9.08 -15.44
C THR A 137 -4.83 -7.80 -16.24
N ARG A 138 -5.93 -7.28 -16.76
CA ARG A 138 -6.03 -5.92 -17.28
C ARG A 138 -6.58 -5.00 -16.19
N LEU A 139 -6.09 -3.77 -16.17
CA LEU A 139 -6.49 -2.78 -15.17
C LEU A 139 -7.53 -1.80 -15.70
N LEU A 140 -7.22 -1.15 -16.85
CA LEU A 140 -7.94 0.02 -17.28
C LEU A 140 -9.38 -0.30 -17.69
N ALA A 141 -10.32 0.54 -17.24
CA ALA A 141 -11.75 0.38 -17.50
C ALA A 141 -12.07 0.40 -19.00
N ASP A 142 -11.42 1.27 -19.78
CA ASP A 142 -11.63 1.40 -21.24
C ASP A 142 -11.24 0.14 -22.00
N SER A 143 -10.38 -0.69 -21.44
CA SER A 143 -9.99 -2.01 -21.99
C SER A 143 -10.79 -3.18 -21.39
N GLY A 144 -11.82 -2.90 -20.58
CA GLY A 144 -12.57 -3.92 -19.84
C GLY A 144 -11.79 -4.55 -18.69
N GLY A 145 -10.82 -3.82 -18.13
CA GLY A 145 -10.02 -4.26 -17.00
C GLY A 145 -10.76 -4.21 -15.65
N VAL A 146 -10.09 -4.67 -14.60
CA VAL A 146 -10.69 -4.85 -13.26
C VAL A 146 -11.15 -3.55 -12.59
N LEU A 147 -10.69 -2.40 -13.09
CA LEU A 147 -11.17 -1.08 -12.63
C LEU A 147 -12.51 -0.69 -13.25
N ALA A 148 -13.02 -1.41 -14.26
CA ALA A 148 -14.35 -1.17 -14.81
C ALA A 148 -15.43 -1.59 -13.80
N PRO A 149 -16.44 -0.75 -13.52
CA PRO A 149 -17.46 -1.04 -12.49
C PRO A 149 -18.29 -2.31 -12.74
N ASP A 150 -18.39 -2.74 -13.99
CA ASP A 150 -19.11 -3.94 -14.42
C ASP A 150 -18.23 -5.20 -14.47
N HIS A 151 -16.92 -5.08 -14.19
CA HIS A 151 -16.03 -6.23 -14.17
C HIS A 151 -16.32 -7.14 -12.94
N PRO A 152 -16.38 -8.47 -13.10
CA PRO A 152 -16.72 -9.39 -12.01
C PRO A 152 -15.80 -9.28 -10.78
N LEU A 153 -14.53 -8.89 -10.98
CA LEU A 153 -13.54 -8.71 -9.91
C LEU A 153 -13.37 -7.25 -9.49
N HIS A 154 -14.25 -6.33 -9.93
CA HIS A 154 -14.12 -4.90 -9.61
C HIS A 154 -14.01 -4.66 -8.10
N ASN A 155 -14.91 -5.22 -7.30
CA ASN A 155 -14.89 -5.04 -5.85
C ASN A 155 -13.62 -5.60 -5.20
N ALA A 156 -13.10 -6.73 -5.70
CA ALA A 156 -11.84 -7.29 -5.24
C ALA A 156 -10.64 -6.40 -5.64
N ALA A 157 -10.69 -5.78 -6.82
CA ALA A 157 -9.68 -4.83 -7.26
C ALA A 157 -9.70 -3.55 -6.40
N MET A 158 -10.88 -2.96 -6.21
CA MET A 158 -11.04 -1.66 -5.58
C MET A 158 -10.74 -1.67 -4.08
N GLN A 159 -10.76 -2.81 -3.40
CA GLN A 159 -10.31 -2.87 -2.00
C GLN A 159 -8.78 -2.87 -1.84
N GLY A 160 -8.02 -2.76 -2.92
CA GLY A 160 -6.56 -2.66 -2.85
C GLY A 160 -5.92 -3.82 -2.09
N VAL A 161 -5.02 -3.50 -1.15
CA VAL A 161 -4.34 -4.48 -0.30
C VAL A 161 -5.17 -4.71 0.96
N SER A 162 -6.03 -5.72 0.94
CA SER A 162 -7.02 -5.98 2.00
C SER A 162 -6.62 -7.15 2.91
N CYS A 163 -7.40 -7.32 3.98
CA CYS A 163 -7.15 -8.30 5.05
C CYS A 163 -6.88 -9.71 4.51
N THR A 164 -7.80 -10.22 3.66
CA THR A 164 -7.68 -11.59 3.15
C THR A 164 -6.58 -11.78 2.11
N LEU A 165 -6.01 -10.72 1.56
CA LEU A 165 -4.79 -10.83 0.78
C LEU A 165 -3.57 -11.08 1.68
N CYS A 166 -3.25 -10.11 2.56
CA CYS A 166 -2.06 -10.19 3.41
C CYS A 166 -2.05 -11.44 4.27
N HIS A 167 -3.20 -11.75 4.88
CA HIS A 167 -3.32 -12.89 5.78
C HIS A 167 -3.35 -14.27 5.09
N GLN A 168 -3.33 -14.33 3.75
CA GLN A 168 -3.17 -15.59 3.00
C GLN A 168 -1.79 -15.75 2.38
N ILE A 169 -0.95 -14.73 2.41
CA ILE A 169 0.43 -14.85 1.90
C ILE A 169 1.17 -15.90 2.71
N ARG A 170 1.74 -16.88 2.02
CA ARG A 170 2.52 -17.97 2.63
C ARG A 170 3.95 -17.52 2.90
N ASP A 171 4.61 -18.20 3.81
CA ASP A 171 6.04 -17.99 4.13
C ASP A 171 7.00 -18.59 3.11
N ASP A 172 6.49 -19.33 2.12
CA ASP A 172 7.30 -19.95 1.07
C ASP A 172 8.12 -18.90 0.30
N GLY A 173 9.42 -18.88 0.52
CA GLY A 173 10.37 -18.00 -0.18
C GLY A 173 10.26 -16.50 0.18
N LEU A 174 9.56 -16.13 1.26
CA LEU A 174 9.41 -14.73 1.66
C LEU A 174 10.74 -14.02 1.96
N ASP A 175 11.70 -14.71 2.49
CA ASP A 175 13.04 -14.22 2.80
C ASP A 175 13.92 -14.01 1.55
N GLY A 176 13.53 -14.61 0.43
CA GLY A 176 14.26 -14.57 -0.83
C GLY A 176 13.85 -13.42 -1.78
N PRO A 177 14.73 -13.10 -2.75
CA PRO A 177 14.42 -12.09 -3.77
C PRO A 177 13.28 -12.51 -4.71
N GLU A 178 12.96 -13.78 -4.78
CA GLU A 178 11.91 -14.36 -5.60
C GLU A 178 10.51 -13.93 -5.16
N SER A 179 10.31 -13.61 -3.89
CA SER A 179 9.02 -13.10 -3.39
C SER A 179 8.79 -11.62 -3.70
N ARG A 180 9.85 -10.88 -4.05
CA ARG A 180 9.79 -9.42 -4.31
C ARG A 180 9.01 -9.09 -5.57
N SER A 181 8.69 -7.81 -5.77
CA SER A 181 7.97 -7.33 -6.97
C SER A 181 6.57 -7.95 -7.13
N GLY A 182 5.86 -8.15 -6.03
CA GLY A 182 4.50 -8.69 -5.99
C GLY A 182 4.42 -10.18 -6.33
N ARG A 183 5.48 -10.96 -6.06
CA ARG A 183 5.52 -12.41 -6.33
C ARG A 183 5.30 -13.25 -5.06
N TYR A 184 4.42 -12.78 -4.19
CA TYR A 184 3.93 -13.55 -3.05
C TYR A 184 3.17 -14.81 -3.50
N ILE A 185 3.09 -15.79 -2.63
CA ILE A 185 2.39 -17.06 -2.88
C ILE A 185 1.12 -17.13 -2.03
N ILE A 186 -0.01 -17.35 -2.70
CA ILE A 186 -1.30 -17.69 -2.08
C ILE A 186 -1.70 -19.07 -2.59
N ALA A 187 -2.13 -19.96 -1.68
CA ALA A 187 -2.56 -21.30 -2.05
C ALA A 187 -3.90 -21.28 -2.80
N ASP A 188 -4.06 -22.16 -3.79
CA ASP A 188 -5.38 -22.42 -4.43
C ASP A 188 -6.27 -23.30 -3.53
N ASP A 189 -6.46 -22.82 -2.28
CA ASP A 189 -7.35 -23.46 -1.31
C ASP A 189 -8.75 -22.85 -1.38
N ARG A 190 -9.76 -23.66 -1.01
CA ARG A 190 -11.18 -23.25 -1.10
C ARG A 190 -11.94 -23.53 0.20
N GLY A 191 -12.98 -22.74 0.43
CA GLY A 191 -13.79 -22.87 1.62
C GLY A 191 -12.95 -22.80 2.89
N THR A 192 -13.20 -23.69 3.85
CA THR A 192 -12.47 -23.69 5.13
C THR A 192 -11.03 -24.22 5.06
N ALA A 193 -10.57 -24.68 3.90
CA ALA A 193 -9.14 -24.99 3.70
C ALA A 193 -8.29 -23.72 3.59
N ARG A 194 -8.89 -22.58 3.22
CA ARG A 194 -8.19 -21.30 3.14
C ARG A 194 -7.69 -20.87 4.51
N SER A 195 -6.37 -20.78 4.66
CA SER A 195 -5.73 -20.30 5.89
C SER A 195 -5.72 -18.77 5.95
N LEU A 196 -6.01 -18.20 7.11
CA LEU A 196 -5.68 -16.82 7.44
C LEU A 196 -4.59 -16.81 8.52
N PHE A 197 -3.39 -16.49 8.11
CA PHE A 197 -2.22 -16.46 9.00
C PHE A 197 -2.28 -15.27 9.96
N GLY A 198 -1.84 -15.50 11.20
CA GLY A 198 -1.77 -14.49 12.23
C GLY A 198 -0.74 -14.86 13.29
N PRO A 199 -0.42 -13.95 14.23
CA PRO A 199 0.64 -14.17 15.22
C PRO A 199 0.24 -15.09 16.38
N ILE A 200 -1.05 -15.45 16.51
CA ILE A 200 -1.57 -16.23 17.64
C ILE A 200 -1.26 -17.72 17.41
N GLU A 201 -0.50 -18.34 18.34
CA GLU A 201 -0.04 -19.74 18.20
C GLU A 201 -1.17 -20.80 18.19
N ALA A 202 -2.25 -20.58 18.90
CA ALA A 202 -3.35 -21.52 18.98
C ALA A 202 -4.70 -20.82 18.79
N PRO A 203 -5.00 -20.33 17.57
CA PRO A 203 -6.20 -19.54 17.33
C PRO A 203 -7.46 -20.41 17.41
N LEU A 204 -8.59 -19.80 17.83
CA LEU A 204 -9.89 -20.43 17.79
C LEU A 204 -10.40 -20.48 16.34
N THR A 205 -10.43 -21.66 15.74
CA THR A 205 -10.75 -21.81 14.31
C THR A 205 -12.24 -21.71 13.98
N ARG A 206 -13.10 -22.29 14.83
CA ARG A 206 -14.53 -22.46 14.53
C ARG A 206 -15.32 -21.19 14.26
N PRO A 207 -15.10 -20.06 14.99
CA PRO A 207 -15.86 -18.82 14.71
C PRO A 207 -15.65 -18.35 13.28
N MET A 208 -14.41 -18.22 12.83
CA MET A 208 -14.09 -17.76 11.48
C MET A 208 -14.50 -18.75 10.40
N GLN A 209 -14.31 -20.06 10.63
CA GLN A 209 -14.75 -21.10 9.68
C GLN A 209 -16.27 -21.03 9.42
N ARG A 210 -17.07 -20.76 10.45
CA ARG A 210 -18.53 -20.68 10.33
C ARG A 210 -19.00 -19.37 9.72
N GLN A 211 -18.34 -18.27 10.06
CA GLN A 211 -18.80 -16.94 9.68
C GLN A 211 -18.30 -16.53 8.29
N VAL A 212 -17.04 -16.79 7.98
CA VAL A 212 -16.39 -16.28 6.78
C VAL A 212 -15.69 -17.36 5.94
N GLY A 213 -15.70 -18.62 6.39
CA GLY A 213 -15.17 -19.76 5.64
C GLY A 213 -13.64 -19.79 5.57
N PHE A 214 -12.93 -19.18 6.52
CA PHE A 214 -11.47 -19.23 6.63
C PHE A 214 -11.04 -19.93 7.92
N THR A 215 -9.87 -20.54 7.90
CA THR A 215 -9.26 -21.14 9.08
C THR A 215 -8.11 -20.25 9.57
N PRO A 216 -8.24 -19.59 10.74
CA PRO A 216 -7.13 -18.88 11.33
C PRO A 216 -6.01 -19.86 11.67
N THR A 217 -4.80 -19.51 11.26
CA THR A 217 -3.61 -20.37 11.31
C THR A 217 -2.45 -19.54 11.87
N HIS A 218 -1.64 -20.13 12.74
CA HIS A 218 -0.42 -19.44 13.19
C HIS A 218 0.57 -19.30 12.03
N GLY A 219 1.15 -18.10 11.86
CA GLY A 219 2.20 -17.79 10.89
C GLY A 219 3.12 -16.72 11.44
N ALA A 220 4.33 -17.12 11.87
CA ALA A 220 5.32 -16.20 12.44
C ALA A 220 5.74 -15.09 11.44
N HIS A 221 5.71 -15.39 10.13
CA HIS A 221 6.02 -14.45 9.06
C HIS A 221 5.11 -13.21 9.02
N MET A 222 3.93 -13.27 9.64
CA MET A 222 3.04 -12.12 9.75
C MET A 222 3.62 -10.97 10.56
N GLN A 223 4.68 -11.21 11.33
CA GLN A 223 5.37 -10.21 12.13
C GLN A 223 6.75 -9.84 11.59
N THR A 224 7.14 -10.37 10.43
CA THR A 224 8.45 -10.09 9.82
C THR A 224 8.35 -9.08 8.68
N SER A 225 9.39 -8.28 8.48
CA SER A 225 9.45 -7.25 7.45
C SER A 225 9.43 -7.82 6.03
N GLU A 226 9.78 -9.10 5.86
CA GLU A 226 9.77 -9.83 4.59
C GLU A 226 8.37 -9.89 3.97
N LEU A 227 7.32 -9.97 4.80
CA LEU A 227 5.95 -9.89 4.32
C LEU A 227 5.68 -8.58 3.55
N CYS A 228 6.11 -7.45 4.09
CA CYS A 228 5.97 -6.14 3.46
C CYS A 228 6.84 -6.01 2.20
N ALA A 229 8.02 -6.63 2.22
CA ALA A 229 8.98 -6.59 1.14
C ALA A 229 8.45 -7.19 -0.17
N THR A 230 7.43 -8.04 -0.14
CA THR A 230 6.82 -8.62 -1.34
C THR A 230 6.32 -7.54 -2.30
N CYS A 231 5.76 -6.45 -1.77
CA CYS A 231 5.30 -5.29 -2.55
C CYS A 231 6.23 -4.08 -2.39
N HIS A 232 6.83 -3.88 -1.21
CA HIS A 232 7.66 -2.71 -0.90
C HIS A 232 9.15 -2.89 -1.26
N ASN A 233 9.46 -3.77 -2.21
CA ASN A 233 10.78 -3.90 -2.83
C ASN A 233 10.62 -4.29 -4.30
N LEU A 234 10.49 -3.29 -5.15
CA LEU A 234 10.13 -3.45 -6.56
C LEU A 234 11.33 -3.22 -7.47
N LYS A 235 11.61 -4.20 -8.31
CA LYS A 235 12.52 -4.08 -9.43
C LYS A 235 11.79 -4.33 -10.74
N THR A 236 12.10 -3.54 -11.75
CA THR A 236 11.46 -3.61 -13.06
C THR A 236 12.50 -3.85 -14.12
N THR A 237 12.27 -4.87 -14.94
CA THR A 237 13.11 -5.14 -16.12
C THR A 237 13.07 -3.94 -17.06
N VAL A 238 14.23 -3.48 -17.52
CA VAL A 238 14.31 -2.38 -18.49
C VAL A 238 13.98 -2.95 -19.87
N LEU A 239 12.86 -2.50 -20.43
CA LEU A 239 12.37 -2.95 -21.73
C LEU A 239 12.53 -1.86 -22.79
N GLU A 240 12.78 -2.27 -24.02
CA GLU A 240 12.74 -1.39 -25.20
C GLU A 240 11.28 -1.02 -25.51
N PRO A 241 10.89 0.27 -25.48
CA PRO A 241 9.50 0.68 -25.65
C PRO A 241 8.84 0.25 -26.97
N ALA A 242 9.63 0.14 -28.04
CA ALA A 242 9.11 -0.20 -29.37
C ALA A 242 8.85 -1.69 -29.57
N THR A 243 9.57 -2.55 -28.85
CA THR A 243 9.55 -4.00 -29.05
C THR A 243 9.07 -4.79 -27.84
N GLY A 244 9.06 -4.17 -26.66
CA GLY A 244 8.78 -4.86 -25.40
C GLY A 244 9.86 -5.86 -24.97
N GLN A 245 11.01 -5.89 -25.66
CA GLN A 245 12.09 -6.81 -25.33
C GLN A 245 13.03 -6.20 -24.30
N PRO A 246 13.67 -7.00 -23.43
CA PRO A 246 14.70 -6.51 -22.53
C PRO A 246 15.82 -5.79 -23.27
N VAL A 247 16.19 -4.57 -22.82
CA VAL A 247 17.33 -3.82 -23.38
C VAL A 247 18.61 -4.61 -23.19
N GLU A 248 18.82 -5.14 -21.99
CA GLU A 248 19.89 -6.08 -21.69
C GLU A 248 19.35 -7.21 -20.80
N PRO A 249 19.73 -8.47 -21.05
CA PRO A 249 19.29 -9.59 -20.22
C PRO A 249 19.69 -9.37 -18.73
N GLY A 250 18.71 -9.42 -17.84
CA GLY A 250 18.92 -9.28 -16.39
C GLY A 250 19.11 -7.85 -15.89
N GLN A 251 19.03 -6.83 -16.77
CA GLN A 251 19.03 -5.44 -16.33
C GLN A 251 17.70 -5.09 -15.68
N GLU A 252 17.75 -4.72 -14.39
CA GLU A 252 16.60 -4.28 -13.62
C GLU A 252 16.80 -2.84 -13.13
N PHE A 253 15.73 -2.06 -13.16
CA PHE A 253 15.65 -0.74 -12.54
C PHE A 253 15.06 -0.88 -11.13
N PRO A 254 15.75 -0.40 -10.07
CA PRO A 254 15.23 -0.40 -8.71
C PRO A 254 14.19 0.71 -8.57
N GLU A 255 12.93 0.37 -8.82
CA GLU A 255 11.83 1.33 -8.84
C GLU A 255 11.41 1.74 -7.41
N GLN A 256 11.42 0.78 -6.48
CA GLN A 256 11.06 0.97 -5.09
C GLN A 256 11.93 0.06 -4.21
N GLN A 257 12.63 0.62 -3.21
CA GLN A 257 13.62 -0.14 -2.43
C GLN A 257 13.42 0.03 -0.90
N VAL A 258 12.18 0.27 -0.46
CA VAL A 258 11.86 0.55 0.94
C VAL A 258 12.37 -0.54 1.89
N TYR A 259 12.14 -1.83 1.54
CA TYR A 259 12.68 -2.93 2.33
C TYR A 259 14.21 -2.98 2.31
N THR A 260 14.84 -2.73 1.16
CA THR A 260 16.31 -2.69 1.07
C THR A 260 16.89 -1.56 1.92
N GLU A 261 16.26 -0.40 1.95
CA GLU A 261 16.64 0.73 2.80
C GLU A 261 16.52 0.37 4.29
N TRP A 262 15.40 -0.24 4.69
CA TRP A 262 15.22 -0.76 6.05
C TRP A 262 16.30 -1.78 6.40
N ALA A 263 16.59 -2.74 5.53
CA ALA A 263 17.57 -3.80 5.77
C ALA A 263 19.03 -3.29 5.93
N HIS A 264 19.30 -2.04 5.49
CA HIS A 264 20.61 -1.38 5.66
C HIS A 264 20.59 -0.30 6.76
N SER A 265 19.52 -0.22 7.54
CA SER A 265 19.38 0.74 8.64
C SER A 265 19.62 0.10 10.01
N ASP A 266 19.73 0.93 11.05
CA ASP A 266 19.77 0.47 12.44
C ASP A 266 18.48 -0.22 12.90
N PHE A 267 17.39 -0.13 12.11
CA PHE A 267 16.12 -0.78 12.38
C PHE A 267 16.05 -2.23 11.86
N ALA A 268 17.00 -2.65 11.04
CA ALA A 268 17.07 -4.03 10.55
C ALA A 268 17.25 -5.02 11.72
N ASP A 269 16.90 -6.28 11.47
CA ASP A 269 17.07 -7.34 12.43
C ASP A 269 18.55 -7.44 12.89
N GLY A 270 18.74 -7.42 14.20
CA GLY A 270 20.08 -7.37 14.81
C GLY A 270 20.72 -5.99 14.89
N GLY A 271 20.08 -4.95 14.36
CA GLY A 271 20.51 -3.57 14.50
C GLY A 271 20.26 -2.99 15.90
N ALA A 272 20.88 -1.84 16.20
CA ALA A 272 20.82 -1.23 17.53
C ALA A 272 19.41 -0.77 17.95
N ALA A 273 18.53 -0.50 16.99
CA ALA A 273 17.16 -0.06 17.18
C ALA A 273 16.16 -0.99 16.44
N ALA A 274 16.49 -2.28 16.34
CA ALA A 274 15.75 -3.26 15.55
C ALA A 274 14.22 -3.17 15.73
N ARG A 275 13.51 -2.99 14.63
CA ARG A 275 12.05 -2.94 14.56
C ARG A 275 11.57 -3.41 13.19
N SER A 276 10.60 -4.31 13.18
CA SER A 276 9.95 -4.70 11.92
C SER A 276 9.09 -3.56 11.34
N CYS A 277 8.73 -3.68 10.07
CA CYS A 277 7.82 -2.74 9.42
C CYS A 277 6.49 -2.66 10.17
N GLN A 278 5.94 -3.79 10.62
CA GLN A 278 4.70 -3.86 11.37
C GLN A 278 4.77 -3.11 12.70
N GLN A 279 5.89 -3.22 13.43
CA GLN A 279 6.07 -2.52 14.72
C GLN A 279 6.07 -0.99 14.59
N CYS A 280 6.35 -0.47 13.40
CA CYS A 280 6.31 0.98 13.14
C CYS A 280 5.02 1.43 12.46
N HIS A 281 4.49 0.63 11.53
CA HIS A 281 3.38 1.01 10.66
C HIS A 281 2.03 0.38 11.03
N MET A 282 2.05 -0.68 11.85
CA MET A 282 0.86 -1.41 12.29
C MET A 282 0.96 -1.59 13.81
N PRO A 283 0.70 -0.53 14.60
CA PRO A 283 0.88 -0.56 16.05
C PRO A 283 0.04 -1.68 16.67
N THR A 284 0.65 -2.40 17.61
CA THR A 284 -0.04 -3.42 18.40
C THR A 284 -0.95 -2.72 19.39
N LEU A 285 -2.22 -3.07 19.36
CA LEU A 285 -3.18 -2.68 20.36
C LEU A 285 -3.18 -3.75 21.46
N GLU A 286 -2.98 -3.34 22.70
CA GLU A 286 -3.04 -4.24 23.86
C GLU A 286 -4.50 -4.35 24.34
N GLY A 287 -5.00 -5.56 24.40
CA GLY A 287 -6.34 -5.83 24.89
C GLY A 287 -6.72 -7.30 24.74
N GLU A 288 -7.71 -7.74 25.50
CA GLU A 288 -8.33 -9.05 25.34
C GLU A 288 -9.43 -8.94 24.27
N ASN A 289 -9.25 -9.59 23.13
CA ASN A 289 -10.34 -9.72 22.17
C ASN A 289 -11.41 -10.64 22.77
N PRO A 290 -12.60 -10.14 23.14
CA PRO A 290 -13.63 -10.94 23.81
C PRO A 290 -14.15 -12.10 22.96
N VAL A 291 -13.94 -12.09 21.65
CA VAL A 291 -14.32 -13.19 20.74
C VAL A 291 -13.34 -14.38 20.86
N THR A 292 -12.10 -14.14 21.28
CA THR A 292 -11.07 -15.19 21.40
C THR A 292 -11.08 -15.89 22.75
N ASN A 293 -11.71 -15.32 23.77
CA ASN A 293 -11.74 -15.82 25.15
C ASN A 293 -13.02 -16.61 25.49
N ARG A 294 -13.79 -17.09 24.51
CA ARG A 294 -14.99 -17.90 24.72
C ARG A 294 -14.87 -19.32 24.20
#